data_ea0fb7362d87bdca1e99a561c02140d8
#
_entry.id   ea0fb7362d87bdca1e99a561c02140d8
#
_cell.length_a   1.000
_cell.length_b   1.000
_cell.length_c   1.000
_cell.angle_alpha   90.00
_cell.angle_beta   90.00
_cell.angle_gamma   90.00
#
_symmetry.space_group_name_H-M   'P 1'
#
loop_
_entity.id
_entity.type
_entity.pdbx_description
1 polymer ?
#
loop_
_entity_poly.entity_id
_entity_poly.type
_entity_poly.pdbx_seq_one_letter_code
_entity_poly.pdbx_strand_id
1 'polypeptide(L)'
;MDGMNMQCPNCGSNIPEDGAFCSNCGARVATPMGGAPTPLTSAPGNPIWYQGFYRIRKKVIAITNQYWIEDAQGRTLGYSKQKLIRIKEKISVFTDDSMSSELFRIQQEQVMDMWGTFAVVDSVTGAVVGKIRRQAITSGIYKDEYLLLDAYGNAVGRVAERAGRGLARKFLPGGALVPEQLVVEFHGQQVAEIKQQFKVIGDIWEVDCSRLPALFDRRTLIATMLLMGMIERDRK
;
A
#
# COMPACT_ATOMS: atom_id res chain seq x y z
N MET A 1 1.74 45.02 23.18
CA MET A 1 1.39 44.05 22.12
C MET A 1 1.74 42.66 22.69
N ASP A 2 0.80 42.10 23.44
CA ASP A 2 1.03 40.82 24.13
C ASP A 2 0.88 39.67 23.08
N GLY A 3 2.01 39.08 22.76
CA GLY A 3 2.03 37.86 21.92
C GLY A 3 1.33 36.73 22.66
N MET A 4 0.28 36.17 22.09
CA MET A 4 -0.39 34.99 22.63
C MET A 4 0.56 33.80 22.52
N ASN A 5 1.16 33.40 23.64
CA ASN A 5 1.94 32.16 23.72
C ASN A 5 0.99 30.97 23.76
N MET A 6 1.11 30.06 22.82
CA MET A 6 0.42 28.76 22.87
C MET A 6 1.15 27.79 23.80
N GLN A 7 0.39 27.00 24.57
CA GLN A 7 0.96 25.91 25.39
C GLN A 7 0.92 24.60 24.64
N CYS A 8 2.00 23.83 24.77
CA CYS A 8 2.08 22.50 24.19
C CYS A 8 1.05 21.57 24.84
N PRO A 9 0.15 20.94 24.08
CA PRO A 9 -0.86 20.02 24.63
C PRO A 9 -0.25 18.75 25.23
N ASN A 10 1.00 18.43 24.92
CA ASN A 10 1.67 17.23 25.41
C ASN A 10 2.52 17.46 26.66
N CYS A 11 3.17 18.61 26.82
CA CYS A 11 4.09 18.85 27.94
C CYS A 11 3.89 20.22 28.66
N GLY A 12 2.92 21.05 28.21
CA GLY A 12 2.61 22.35 28.82
C GLY A 12 3.63 23.47 28.55
N SER A 13 4.71 23.21 27.84
CA SER A 13 5.73 24.25 27.57
C SER A 13 5.21 25.31 26.60
N ASN A 14 5.62 26.56 26.77
CA ASN A 14 5.28 27.66 25.87
C ASN A 14 5.92 27.46 24.47
N ILE A 15 5.16 27.69 23.44
CA ILE A 15 5.58 27.55 22.04
C ILE A 15 5.33 28.87 21.34
N PRO A 16 6.29 29.36 20.52
CA PRO A 16 6.06 30.53 19.67
C PRO A 16 4.96 30.25 18.64
N GLU A 17 4.21 31.27 18.25
CA GLU A 17 3.03 31.18 17.37
C GLU A 17 3.32 30.53 16.00
N ASP A 18 4.55 30.59 15.53
CA ASP A 18 5.03 30.02 14.27
C ASP A 18 5.69 28.63 14.43
N GLY A 19 5.74 28.12 15.64
CA GLY A 19 6.39 26.85 15.97
C GLY A 19 5.55 25.64 15.53
N ALA A 20 5.93 24.94 14.48
CA ALA A 20 5.30 23.69 14.06
C ALA A 20 5.55 22.52 14.99
N PHE A 21 6.55 22.64 15.89
CA PHE A 21 6.94 21.58 16.83
C PHE A 21 7.31 22.21 18.18
N CYS A 22 6.99 21.50 19.26
CA CYS A 22 7.43 21.88 20.62
C CYS A 22 8.94 21.65 20.76
N SER A 23 9.68 22.71 21.10
CA SER A 23 11.14 22.64 21.31
C SER A 23 11.54 21.80 22.54
N ASN A 24 10.61 21.55 23.46
CA ASN A 24 10.89 20.79 24.69
C ASN A 24 10.62 19.28 24.54
N CYS A 25 9.52 18.88 23.86
CA CYS A 25 9.13 17.46 23.77
C CYS A 25 9.02 16.92 22.35
N GLY A 26 9.30 17.74 21.32
CA GLY A 26 9.22 17.36 19.92
C GLY A 26 7.80 17.12 19.39
N ALA A 27 6.76 17.29 20.21
CA ALA A 27 5.39 17.10 19.78
C ALA A 27 5.00 18.16 18.73
N ARG A 28 4.34 17.73 17.68
CA ARG A 28 3.82 18.63 16.65
C ARG A 28 2.68 19.47 17.22
N VAL A 29 2.77 20.77 17.07
CA VAL A 29 1.74 21.71 17.50
C VAL A 29 0.92 22.09 16.28
N ALA A 30 -0.38 21.87 16.35
CA ALA A 30 -1.30 22.39 15.33
C ALA A 30 -1.37 23.89 15.48
N THR A 31 -0.75 24.65 14.58
CA THR A 31 -0.99 26.09 14.46
C THR A 31 -2.44 26.30 14.00
N PRO A 32 -3.20 27.21 14.60
CA PRO A 32 -4.57 27.52 14.18
C PRO A 32 -4.59 28.46 12.96
N MET A 33 -3.67 28.26 12.03
CA MET A 33 -3.69 28.92 10.75
C MET A 33 -4.24 27.96 9.69
N GLY A 34 -5.54 28.09 9.45
CA GLY A 34 -6.21 27.84 8.21
C GLY A 34 -6.00 26.46 7.56
N GLY A 35 -6.82 25.52 7.91
CA GLY A 35 -6.93 24.25 7.24
C GLY A 35 -6.46 23.13 8.16
N ALA A 36 -7.42 22.48 8.83
CA ALA A 36 -7.27 21.06 9.12
C ALA A 36 -6.65 20.44 7.87
N PRO A 37 -5.69 19.45 7.98
CA PRO A 37 -5.32 18.67 6.82
C PRO A 37 -6.65 18.17 6.27
N THR A 38 -7.09 18.78 5.17
CA THR A 38 -8.22 18.27 4.42
C THR A 38 -7.86 16.83 4.23
N PRO A 39 -8.65 15.84 4.72
CA PRO A 39 -8.45 14.47 4.29
C PRO A 39 -8.35 14.63 2.78
N LEU A 40 -7.26 14.13 2.18
CA LEU A 40 -7.08 14.16 0.73
C LEU A 40 -8.34 13.50 0.18
N THR A 41 -9.30 14.34 -0.11
CA THR A 41 -10.56 13.93 -0.72
C THR A 41 -10.12 13.40 -2.07
N SER A 42 -9.93 12.08 -2.13
CA SER A 42 -9.97 11.34 -3.38
C SER A 42 -11.05 12.00 -4.22
N ALA A 43 -10.72 12.38 -5.45
CA ALA A 43 -11.61 13.09 -6.32
C ALA A 43 -13.02 12.48 -6.22
N PRO A 44 -14.04 13.28 -5.90
CA PRO A 44 -15.37 12.77 -5.68
C PRO A 44 -15.80 12.04 -6.96
N GLY A 45 -15.97 10.74 -6.89
CA GLY A 45 -16.54 9.97 -7.98
C GLY A 45 -15.81 8.70 -8.41
N ASN A 46 -14.58 8.43 -8.03
CA ASN A 46 -13.96 7.16 -8.41
C ASN A 46 -14.27 6.07 -7.37
N PRO A 47 -15.15 5.09 -7.70
CA PRO A 47 -15.64 4.10 -6.75
C PRO A 47 -14.55 3.17 -6.21
N ILE A 48 -13.43 3.05 -6.90
CA ILE A 48 -12.33 2.14 -6.52
C ILE A 48 -11.75 2.46 -5.13
N TRP A 49 -11.78 3.74 -4.70
CA TRP A 49 -11.16 4.17 -3.44
C TRP A 49 -12.04 3.93 -2.20
N TYR A 50 -13.30 3.52 -2.39
CA TYR A 50 -14.31 3.42 -1.31
C TYR A 50 -14.87 2.01 -1.11
N GLN A 51 -14.30 1.01 -1.77
CA GLN A 51 -14.79 -0.37 -1.62
C GLN A 51 -14.42 -0.95 -0.26
N GLY A 52 -15.34 -1.70 0.33
CA GLY A 52 -15.09 -2.51 1.53
C GLY A 52 -14.36 -3.83 1.24
N PHE A 53 -14.18 -4.17 -0.05
CA PHE A 53 -13.54 -5.40 -0.48
C PHE A 53 -12.86 -5.20 -1.82
N TYR A 54 -11.68 -5.82 -1.99
CA TYR A 54 -11.01 -5.90 -3.29
C TYR A 54 -10.55 -7.32 -3.57
N ARG A 55 -10.64 -7.67 -4.85
CA ARG A 55 -10.07 -8.87 -5.42
C ARG A 55 -9.10 -8.49 -6.53
N ILE A 56 -7.89 -8.99 -6.49
CA ILE A 56 -6.95 -8.88 -7.60
C ILE A 56 -6.85 -10.24 -8.27
N ARG A 57 -7.31 -10.32 -9.52
CA ARG A 57 -7.26 -11.51 -10.34
C ARG A 57 -6.14 -11.37 -11.37
N LYS A 58 -5.17 -12.28 -11.29
CA LYS A 58 -4.05 -12.36 -12.23
C LYS A 58 -4.37 -13.37 -13.33
N LYS A 59 -4.07 -12.99 -14.58
CA LYS A 59 -4.06 -13.89 -15.71
C LYS A 59 -2.71 -13.80 -16.41
N VAL A 60 -2.10 -14.94 -16.66
CA VAL A 60 -0.84 -15.04 -17.41
C VAL A 60 -1.17 -15.33 -18.87
N ILE A 61 -0.79 -14.43 -19.78
CA ILE A 61 -0.99 -14.59 -21.22
C ILE A 61 0.35 -14.44 -21.92
N ALA A 62 0.89 -15.54 -22.41
CA ALA A 62 2.18 -15.59 -23.09
C ALA A 62 3.28 -14.85 -22.29
N ILE A 63 3.73 -13.70 -22.80
CA ILE A 63 4.79 -12.87 -22.20
C ILE A 63 4.28 -11.72 -21.34
N THR A 64 2.98 -11.69 -21.00
CA THR A 64 2.39 -10.62 -20.19
C THR A 64 1.59 -11.17 -19.02
N ASN A 65 1.65 -10.46 -17.89
CA ASN A 65 0.70 -10.62 -16.80
C ASN A 65 -0.36 -9.52 -16.90
N GLN A 66 -1.61 -9.91 -16.73
CA GLN A 66 -2.73 -9.00 -16.65
C GLN A 66 -3.37 -9.13 -15.27
N TYR A 67 -3.75 -8.00 -14.70
CA TYR A 67 -4.34 -7.90 -13.37
C TYR A 67 -5.64 -7.11 -13.46
N TRP A 68 -6.73 -7.71 -13.02
CA TRP A 68 -8.02 -7.05 -12.83
C TRP A 68 -8.21 -6.80 -11.36
N ILE A 69 -8.55 -5.57 -11.00
CA ILE A 69 -8.98 -5.16 -9.68
C ILE A 69 -10.49 -5.19 -9.70
N GLU A 70 -11.09 -6.01 -8.86
CA GLU A 70 -12.53 -6.28 -8.87
C GLU A 70 -13.12 -5.98 -7.49
N ASP A 71 -14.41 -5.63 -7.45
CA ASP A 71 -15.19 -5.54 -6.22
C ASP A 71 -15.73 -6.91 -5.77
N ALA A 72 -16.53 -6.92 -4.68
CA ALA A 72 -17.14 -8.14 -4.15
C ALA A 72 -18.11 -8.81 -5.13
N GLN A 73 -18.68 -8.07 -6.09
CA GLN A 73 -19.58 -8.55 -7.12
C GLN A 73 -18.84 -9.00 -8.39
N GLY A 74 -17.52 -8.86 -8.43
CA GLY A 74 -16.70 -9.21 -9.60
C GLY A 74 -16.70 -8.14 -10.70
N ARG A 75 -17.17 -6.92 -10.41
CA ARG A 75 -17.11 -5.81 -11.36
C ARG A 75 -15.68 -5.27 -11.38
N THR A 76 -15.17 -5.03 -12.58
CA THR A 76 -13.83 -4.45 -12.76
C THR A 76 -13.83 -2.99 -12.33
N LEU A 77 -12.94 -2.69 -11.38
CA LEU A 77 -12.68 -1.34 -10.87
C LEU A 77 -11.38 -0.77 -11.43
N GLY A 78 -10.49 -1.64 -11.90
CA GLY A 78 -9.20 -1.23 -12.46
C GLY A 78 -8.49 -2.38 -13.15
N TYR A 79 -7.51 -2.02 -13.97
CA TYR A 79 -6.74 -2.93 -14.78
C TYR A 79 -5.26 -2.54 -14.83
N SER A 80 -4.37 -3.52 -14.79
CA SER A 80 -2.95 -3.31 -15.02
C SER A 80 -2.38 -4.42 -15.91
N LYS A 81 -1.46 -4.06 -16.79
CA LYS A 81 -0.77 -4.98 -17.69
C LYS A 81 0.73 -4.83 -17.59
N GLN A 82 1.42 -5.93 -17.33
CA GLN A 82 2.86 -5.97 -17.13
C GLN A 82 3.52 -6.97 -18.06
N LYS A 83 4.60 -6.55 -18.73
CA LYS A 83 5.48 -7.49 -19.47
C LYS A 83 6.29 -8.32 -18.48
N LEU A 84 6.45 -9.62 -18.75
CA LEU A 84 7.08 -10.59 -17.85
C LEU A 84 8.58 -10.37 -17.59
N ILE A 85 9.24 -9.55 -18.39
CA ILE A 85 10.71 -9.55 -18.51
C ILE A 85 11.38 -8.64 -17.48
N ARG A 86 10.69 -7.65 -16.89
CA ARG A 86 11.22 -6.77 -15.81
C ARG A 86 10.08 -6.10 -15.05
N ILE A 87 10.23 -5.97 -13.74
CA ILE A 87 9.49 -4.97 -12.99
C ILE A 87 9.99 -3.63 -13.53
N LYS A 88 9.12 -2.96 -14.29
CA LYS A 88 9.47 -1.65 -14.84
C LYS A 88 9.50 -0.62 -13.71
N GLU A 89 10.30 0.40 -13.91
CA GLU A 89 10.34 1.59 -13.05
C GLU A 89 8.96 2.22 -12.82
N LYS A 90 8.00 1.92 -13.69
CA LYS A 90 6.62 2.40 -13.63
C LYS A 90 5.61 1.29 -13.94
N ILE A 91 4.63 1.12 -13.06
CA ILE A 91 3.46 0.25 -13.22
C ILE A 91 2.23 1.14 -13.21
N SER A 92 1.45 1.16 -14.29
CA SER A 92 0.22 1.95 -14.40
C SER A 92 -1.00 1.09 -14.11
N VAL A 93 -1.98 1.67 -13.43
CA VAL A 93 -3.31 1.12 -13.19
C VAL A 93 -4.33 2.01 -13.89
N PHE A 94 -5.12 1.40 -14.75
CA PHE A 94 -6.12 2.05 -15.60
C PHE A 94 -7.54 1.72 -15.14
N THR A 95 -8.53 2.43 -15.63
CA THR A 95 -9.95 2.16 -15.37
C THR A 95 -10.37 0.78 -15.86
N ASP A 96 -9.87 0.38 -17.03
CA ASP A 96 -10.22 -0.86 -17.71
C ASP A 96 -9.10 -1.30 -18.68
N ASP A 97 -9.33 -2.38 -19.41
CA ASP A 97 -8.36 -2.98 -20.33
C ASP A 97 -8.16 -2.20 -21.64
N SER A 98 -8.96 -1.18 -21.93
CA SER A 98 -8.69 -0.22 -23.01
C SER A 98 -7.46 0.65 -22.71
N MET A 99 -7.08 0.77 -21.43
CA MET A 99 -5.95 1.57 -20.92
C MET A 99 -6.02 3.05 -21.31
N SER A 100 -7.24 3.57 -21.49
CA SER A 100 -7.47 4.96 -21.93
C SER A 100 -7.33 5.99 -20.81
N SER A 101 -7.60 5.60 -19.56
CA SER A 101 -7.56 6.49 -18.39
C SER A 101 -6.76 5.87 -17.26
N GLU A 102 -5.61 6.48 -16.93
CA GLU A 102 -4.75 6.05 -15.81
C GLU A 102 -5.31 6.56 -14.49
N LEU A 103 -5.58 5.66 -13.55
CA LEU A 103 -6.08 5.97 -12.20
C LEU A 103 -4.95 6.38 -11.27
N PHE A 104 -3.91 5.56 -11.22
CA PHE A 104 -2.70 5.81 -10.47
C PHE A 104 -1.54 5.00 -11.04
N ARG A 105 -0.33 5.35 -10.64
CA ARG A 105 0.87 4.61 -11.01
C ARG A 105 1.72 4.28 -9.79
N ILE A 106 2.43 3.18 -9.88
CA ILE A 106 3.43 2.75 -8.92
C ILE A 106 4.78 3.01 -9.57
N GLN A 107 5.60 3.83 -8.95
CA GLN A 107 6.87 4.28 -9.51
C GLN A 107 8.01 4.04 -8.53
N GLN A 108 9.08 3.39 -8.99
CA GLN A 108 10.27 3.20 -8.17
C GLN A 108 10.99 4.54 -7.97
N GLU A 109 11.31 4.90 -6.72
CA GLU A 109 11.91 6.20 -6.39
C GLU A 109 13.42 6.24 -6.69
N GLN A 110 14.15 5.14 -6.48
CA GLN A 110 15.60 5.06 -6.75
C GLN A 110 16.00 3.66 -7.20
N VAL A 111 16.81 3.60 -8.26
CA VAL A 111 17.32 2.34 -8.84
C VAL A 111 18.46 1.74 -8.00
N MET A 112 19.08 2.51 -7.10
CA MET A 112 20.26 2.09 -6.34
C MET A 112 19.95 1.29 -5.06
N ASP A 113 18.70 1.22 -4.64
CA ASP A 113 18.31 0.47 -3.47
C ASP A 113 17.84 -0.94 -3.89
N MET A 114 18.59 -1.97 -3.56
CA MET A 114 18.30 -3.37 -3.93
C MET A 114 16.92 -3.85 -3.46
N TRP A 115 16.28 -3.10 -2.57
CA TRP A 115 14.97 -3.38 -1.99
C TRP A 115 13.87 -2.41 -2.41
N GLY A 116 14.20 -1.37 -3.17
CA GLY A 116 13.31 -0.40 -3.83
C GLY A 116 12.14 0.14 -3.00
N THR A 117 12.10 1.45 -2.88
CA THR A 117 10.89 2.15 -2.43
C THR A 117 10.06 2.51 -3.67
N PHE A 118 8.77 2.18 -3.64
CA PHE A 118 7.81 2.49 -4.69
C PHE A 118 6.83 3.54 -4.22
N ALA A 119 6.76 4.67 -4.91
CA ALA A 119 5.75 5.69 -4.69
C ALA A 119 4.45 5.32 -5.42
N VAL A 120 3.33 5.52 -4.75
CA VAL A 120 1.99 5.42 -5.34
C VAL A 120 1.54 6.83 -5.67
N VAL A 121 1.37 7.13 -6.95
CA VAL A 121 1.10 8.47 -7.46
C VAL A 121 -0.27 8.52 -8.09
N ASP A 122 -1.13 9.40 -7.61
CA ASP A 122 -2.44 9.69 -8.22
C ASP A 122 -2.23 10.29 -9.61
N SER A 123 -2.88 9.75 -10.63
CA SER A 123 -2.66 10.19 -12.01
C SER A 123 -3.40 11.47 -12.36
N VAL A 124 -4.42 11.84 -11.61
CA VAL A 124 -5.19 13.08 -11.84
C VAL A 124 -4.46 14.26 -11.23
N THR A 125 -4.01 14.14 -9.99
CA THR A 125 -3.39 15.24 -9.23
C THR A 125 -1.87 15.26 -9.32
N GLY A 126 -1.25 14.13 -9.68
CA GLY A 126 0.20 13.95 -9.62
C GLY A 126 0.75 13.79 -8.20
N ALA A 127 -0.11 13.78 -7.18
CA ALA A 127 0.29 13.70 -5.78
C ALA A 127 0.73 12.28 -5.41
N VAL A 128 1.77 12.16 -4.58
CA VAL A 128 2.13 10.91 -3.91
C VAL A 128 1.13 10.67 -2.79
N VAL A 129 0.41 9.54 -2.82
CA VAL A 129 -0.61 9.19 -1.82
C VAL A 129 -0.10 8.22 -0.76
N GLY A 130 1.04 7.61 -1.01
CA GLY A 130 1.74 6.71 -0.10
C GLY A 130 2.91 6.07 -0.79
N LYS A 131 3.73 5.33 -0.02
CA LYS A 131 4.89 4.61 -0.54
C LYS A 131 4.93 3.20 0.02
N ILE A 132 5.60 2.31 -0.69
CA ILE A 132 5.75 0.91 -0.34
C ILE A 132 7.23 0.58 -0.39
N ARG A 133 7.79 0.06 0.71
CA ARG A 133 9.16 -0.42 0.75
C ARG A 133 9.16 -1.92 1.05
N ARG A 134 9.74 -2.69 0.15
CA ARG A 134 9.96 -4.10 0.41
C ARG A 134 11.14 -4.28 1.35
N GLN A 135 10.97 -5.08 2.39
CA GLN A 135 12.05 -5.52 3.27
C GLN A 135 12.26 -7.02 3.11
N ALA A 136 13.49 -7.44 2.79
CA ALA A 136 13.88 -8.81 2.94
C ALA A 136 14.45 -8.98 4.34
N ILE A 137 13.80 -9.80 5.14
CA ILE A 137 14.34 -10.18 6.44
C ILE A 137 15.39 -11.26 6.22
N THR A 138 16.66 -10.91 6.43
CA THR A 138 17.85 -11.77 6.21
C THR A 138 18.01 -12.90 7.25
N SER A 139 17.10 -13.05 8.19
CA SER A 139 17.16 -14.07 9.25
C SER A 139 16.68 -15.45 8.78
N GLY A 140 17.32 -16.06 7.75
CA GLY A 140 17.16 -17.49 7.39
C GLY A 140 15.76 -17.99 7.01
N ILE A 141 14.71 -17.25 7.31
CA ILE A 141 13.32 -17.51 6.99
C ILE A 141 12.87 -16.35 6.09
N TYR A 142 12.86 -16.56 4.78
CA TYR A 142 12.42 -15.55 3.80
C TYR A 142 10.94 -15.21 4.06
N LYS A 143 10.71 -14.11 4.75
CA LYS A 143 9.40 -13.46 4.85
C LYS A 143 9.48 -12.17 4.06
N ASP A 144 8.67 -12.05 3.01
CA ASP A 144 8.47 -10.77 2.37
C ASP A 144 7.63 -9.91 3.30
N GLU A 145 8.20 -8.81 3.73
CA GLU A 145 7.51 -7.76 4.45
C GLU A 145 7.50 -6.51 3.59
N TYR A 146 6.34 -5.88 3.52
CA TYR A 146 6.15 -4.61 2.81
C TYR A 146 5.80 -3.55 3.85
N LEU A 147 6.69 -2.59 4.05
CA LEU A 147 6.39 -1.41 4.85
C LEU A 147 5.47 -0.49 4.04
N LEU A 148 4.42 -0.02 4.70
CA LEU A 148 3.52 1.00 4.19
C LEU A 148 3.95 2.34 4.77
N LEU A 149 4.25 3.28 3.89
CA LEU A 149 4.73 4.60 4.25
C LEU A 149 3.71 5.65 3.80
N ASP A 150 3.63 6.75 4.53
CA ASP A 150 2.89 7.93 4.08
C ASP A 150 3.60 8.60 2.87
N ALA A 151 3.01 9.69 2.36
CA ALA A 151 3.58 10.44 1.24
C ALA A 151 4.96 11.02 1.54
N TYR A 152 5.27 11.26 2.81
CA TYR A 152 6.55 11.82 3.28
C TYR A 152 7.62 10.76 3.58
N GLY A 153 7.24 9.46 3.55
CA GLY A 153 8.15 8.34 3.80
C GLY A 153 8.19 7.85 5.25
N ASN A 154 7.27 8.33 6.11
CA ASN A 154 7.15 7.81 7.48
C ASN A 154 6.42 6.48 7.46
N ALA A 155 6.91 5.50 8.23
CA ALA A 155 6.25 4.20 8.36
C ALA A 155 4.93 4.33 9.11
N VAL A 156 3.83 3.95 8.46
CA VAL A 156 2.47 3.98 9.03
C VAL A 156 1.87 2.59 9.20
N GLY A 157 2.46 1.59 8.57
CA GLY A 157 1.97 0.20 8.65
C GLY A 157 2.87 -0.79 7.94
N ARG A 158 2.41 -2.03 7.87
CA ARG A 158 3.10 -3.09 7.14
C ARG A 158 2.13 -4.16 6.64
N VAL A 159 2.57 -4.88 5.62
CA VAL A 159 1.95 -6.12 5.15
C VAL A 159 2.98 -7.23 5.31
N ALA A 160 2.66 -8.24 6.11
CA ALA A 160 3.57 -9.33 6.43
C ALA A 160 2.83 -10.67 6.49
N GLU A 161 3.54 -11.77 6.25
CA GLU A 161 2.99 -13.10 6.40
C GLU A 161 2.62 -13.36 7.88
N ARG A 162 1.46 -13.99 8.10
CA ARG A 162 1.01 -14.36 9.44
C ARG A 162 2.02 -15.30 10.10
N ALA A 163 2.43 -14.98 11.32
CA ALA A 163 3.41 -15.76 12.07
C ALA A 163 3.03 -17.27 12.13
N GLY A 164 3.99 -18.14 11.87
CA GLY A 164 3.83 -19.61 11.93
C GLY A 164 3.46 -20.29 10.59
N ARG A 165 2.82 -19.62 9.64
CA ARG A 165 2.44 -20.24 8.35
C ARG A 165 3.59 -20.35 7.36
N GLY A 166 4.50 -19.41 7.35
CA GLY A 166 5.71 -19.45 6.51
C GLY A 166 6.59 -20.68 6.80
N LEU A 167 6.62 -21.13 8.06
CA LEU A 167 7.30 -22.36 8.46
C LEU A 167 6.61 -23.60 7.87
N ALA A 168 5.28 -23.67 7.96
CA ALA A 168 4.50 -24.80 7.43
C ALA A 168 4.68 -24.94 5.91
N ARG A 169 4.72 -23.83 5.16
CA ARG A 169 4.98 -23.85 3.72
C ARG A 169 6.35 -24.40 3.34
N LYS A 170 7.36 -24.20 4.18
CA LYS A 170 8.74 -24.66 3.91
C LYS A 170 8.98 -26.11 4.26
N PHE A 171 8.37 -26.59 5.34
CA PHE A 171 8.72 -27.91 5.92
C PHE A 171 7.69 -29.01 5.63
N LEU A 172 6.50 -28.67 5.12
CA LEU A 172 5.52 -29.70 4.75
C LEU A 172 5.69 -30.14 3.30
N PRO A 173 5.66 -31.45 3.01
CA PRO A 173 5.54 -31.96 1.64
C PRO A 173 4.29 -31.33 0.98
N GLY A 174 4.46 -30.68 -0.15
CA GLY A 174 3.37 -29.94 -0.80
C GLY A 174 3.11 -28.53 -0.25
N GLY A 175 3.97 -28.00 0.62
CA GLY A 175 3.84 -26.66 1.21
C GLY A 175 3.72 -25.51 0.20
N ALA A 176 4.20 -25.68 -1.03
CA ALA A 176 4.02 -24.74 -2.14
C ALA A 176 2.54 -24.54 -2.54
N LEU A 177 1.66 -25.46 -2.16
CA LEU A 177 0.21 -25.40 -2.40
C LEU A 177 -0.56 -24.74 -1.24
N VAL A 178 0.12 -24.36 -0.16
CA VAL A 178 -0.51 -23.66 0.96
C VAL A 178 -0.70 -22.18 0.59
N PRO A 179 -1.95 -21.66 0.53
CA PRO A 179 -2.22 -20.28 0.16
C PRO A 179 -1.57 -19.29 1.13
N GLU A 180 -1.05 -18.18 0.62
CA GLU A 180 -0.56 -17.10 1.46
C GLU A 180 -1.68 -16.41 2.21
N GLN A 181 -1.42 -16.09 3.47
CA GLN A 181 -2.25 -15.22 4.28
C GLN A 181 -1.35 -14.14 4.88
N LEU A 182 -1.62 -12.91 4.50
CA LEU A 182 -0.86 -11.76 4.97
C LEU A 182 -1.75 -10.87 5.82
N VAL A 183 -1.16 -10.35 6.86
CA VAL A 183 -1.80 -9.40 7.78
C VAL A 183 -1.41 -8.00 7.36
N VAL A 184 -2.39 -7.12 7.28
CA VAL A 184 -2.20 -5.68 7.08
C VAL A 184 -2.31 -5.01 8.45
N GLU A 185 -1.22 -4.42 8.90
CA GLU A 185 -1.16 -3.62 10.11
C GLU A 185 -1.09 -2.13 9.76
N PHE A 186 -1.79 -1.31 10.51
CA PHE A 186 -1.75 0.15 10.42
C PHE A 186 -1.70 0.74 11.83
N HIS A 187 -0.68 1.55 12.11
CA HIS A 187 -0.38 2.07 13.44
C HIS A 187 -0.39 1.00 14.55
N GLY A 188 0.20 -0.16 14.25
CA GLY A 188 0.32 -1.28 15.19
C GLY A 188 -0.95 -2.12 15.39
N GLN A 189 -2.03 -1.83 14.68
CA GLN A 189 -3.28 -2.58 14.75
C GLN A 189 -3.51 -3.37 13.45
N GLN A 190 -3.96 -4.62 13.57
CA GLN A 190 -4.40 -5.40 12.42
C GLN A 190 -5.71 -4.85 11.88
N VAL A 191 -5.69 -4.33 10.66
CA VAL A 191 -6.84 -3.68 10.01
C VAL A 191 -7.43 -4.47 8.85
N ALA A 192 -6.65 -5.39 8.25
CA ALA A 192 -7.10 -6.25 7.16
C ALA A 192 -6.31 -7.55 7.09
N GLU A 193 -6.79 -8.49 6.28
CA GLU A 193 -6.10 -9.74 5.94
C GLU A 193 -6.19 -9.96 4.43
N ILE A 194 -5.05 -10.20 3.79
CA ILE A 194 -4.97 -10.57 2.38
C ILE A 194 -4.89 -12.08 2.29
N LYS A 195 -5.80 -12.69 1.52
CA LYS A 195 -5.87 -14.14 1.28
C LYS A 195 -5.59 -14.44 -0.18
N GLN A 196 -4.61 -15.30 -0.41
CA GLN A 196 -4.34 -15.83 -1.75
C GLN A 196 -5.18 -17.08 -2.00
N GLN A 197 -5.73 -17.18 -3.21
CA GLN A 197 -6.36 -18.41 -3.71
C GLN A 197 -5.61 -18.85 -4.97
N PHE A 198 -5.12 -20.06 -4.98
CA PHE A 198 -4.51 -20.66 -6.15
C PHE A 198 -5.58 -21.07 -7.16
N LYS A 199 -5.34 -20.76 -8.43
CA LYS A 199 -6.08 -21.32 -9.56
C LYS A 199 -5.12 -22.01 -10.52
N VAL A 200 -5.66 -22.92 -11.33
CA VAL A 200 -4.89 -23.65 -12.36
C VAL A 200 -4.22 -22.67 -13.34
N ILE A 201 -4.85 -21.53 -13.62
CA ILE A 201 -4.31 -20.48 -14.47
C ILE A 201 -4.45 -19.14 -13.74
N GLY A 202 -3.31 -18.64 -13.21
CA GLY A 202 -3.25 -17.39 -12.46
C GLY A 202 -3.55 -17.52 -10.98
N ASP A 203 -3.47 -16.41 -10.27
CA ASP A 203 -3.69 -16.32 -8.83
C ASP A 203 -4.78 -15.27 -8.55
N ILE A 204 -5.42 -15.40 -7.40
CA ILE A 204 -6.36 -14.44 -6.86
C ILE A 204 -5.91 -14.04 -5.48
N TRP A 205 -5.88 -12.73 -5.22
CA TRP A 205 -5.71 -12.16 -3.88
C TRP A 205 -6.95 -11.40 -3.50
N GLU A 206 -7.47 -11.64 -2.30
CA GLU A 206 -8.66 -11.01 -1.77
C GLU A 206 -8.33 -10.30 -0.47
N VAL A 207 -8.94 -9.13 -0.25
CA VAL A 207 -8.80 -8.36 0.99
C VAL A 207 -10.12 -7.75 1.40
N ASP A 208 -10.48 -7.96 2.66
CA ASP A 208 -11.59 -7.27 3.32
C ASP A 208 -11.07 -5.96 3.94
N CYS A 209 -11.58 -4.85 3.43
CA CYS A 209 -11.22 -3.49 3.82
C CYS A 209 -12.22 -2.83 4.77
N SER A 210 -13.18 -3.59 5.31
CA SER A 210 -14.25 -3.04 6.16
C SER A 210 -13.74 -2.37 7.44
N ARG A 211 -12.58 -2.83 7.95
CA ARG A 211 -11.92 -2.27 9.14
C ARG A 211 -10.78 -1.28 8.84
N LEU A 212 -10.53 -0.98 7.56
CA LEU A 212 -9.51 0.00 7.21
C LEU A 212 -9.95 1.40 7.60
N PRO A 213 -9.13 2.16 8.35
CA PRO A 213 -9.41 3.54 8.69
C PRO A 213 -9.59 4.41 7.43
N ALA A 214 -10.43 5.46 7.52
CA ALA A 214 -10.64 6.39 6.41
C ALA A 214 -9.36 7.11 5.96
N LEU A 215 -8.41 7.30 6.89
CA LEU A 215 -7.09 7.91 6.62
C LEU A 215 -6.15 6.98 5.82
N PHE A 216 -6.45 5.69 5.75
CA PHE A 216 -5.64 4.74 4.99
C PHE A 216 -6.02 4.81 3.51
N ASP A 217 -5.10 5.27 2.66
CA ASP A 217 -5.33 5.32 1.22
C ASP A 217 -5.32 3.91 0.62
N ARG A 218 -6.48 3.45 0.15
CA ARG A 218 -6.67 2.10 -0.39
C ARG A 218 -5.84 1.83 -1.64
N ARG A 219 -5.41 2.88 -2.37
CA ARG A 219 -4.48 2.75 -3.51
C ARG A 219 -3.14 2.17 -3.09
N THR A 220 -2.65 2.53 -1.90
CA THR A 220 -1.40 1.97 -1.36
C THR A 220 -1.54 0.47 -1.09
N LEU A 221 -2.68 0.01 -0.56
CA LEU A 221 -2.93 -1.42 -0.37
C LEU A 221 -3.04 -2.18 -1.71
N ILE A 222 -3.81 -1.66 -2.66
CA ILE A 222 -3.96 -2.24 -4.00
C ILE A 222 -2.59 -2.33 -4.70
N ALA A 223 -1.79 -1.26 -4.61
CA ALA A 223 -0.44 -1.22 -5.16
C ALA A 223 0.47 -2.28 -4.52
N THR A 224 0.37 -2.47 -3.19
CA THR A 224 1.12 -3.52 -2.47
C THR A 224 0.74 -4.91 -2.98
N MET A 225 -0.56 -5.19 -3.12
CA MET A 225 -1.04 -6.48 -3.64
C MET A 225 -0.59 -6.72 -5.09
N LEU A 226 -0.57 -5.69 -5.93
CA LEU A 226 -0.05 -5.77 -7.30
C LEU A 226 1.45 -6.08 -7.31
N LEU A 227 2.24 -5.36 -6.50
CA LEU A 227 3.69 -5.60 -6.37
C LEU A 227 3.97 -7.03 -5.88
N MET A 228 3.24 -7.52 -4.89
CA MET A 228 3.35 -8.90 -4.43
C MET A 228 3.13 -9.89 -5.57
N GLY A 229 2.02 -9.75 -6.29
CA GLY A 229 1.69 -10.63 -7.41
C GLY A 229 2.67 -10.57 -8.58
N MET A 230 3.44 -9.49 -8.71
CA MET A 230 4.48 -9.31 -9.72
C MET A 230 5.83 -9.92 -9.28
N ILE A 231 6.21 -9.72 -8.01
CA ILE A 231 7.50 -10.13 -7.46
C ILE A 231 7.54 -11.62 -7.16
N GLU A 232 6.44 -12.22 -6.70
CA GLU A 232 6.37 -13.64 -6.33
C GLU A 232 6.81 -14.58 -7.47
N ARG A 233 6.69 -14.13 -8.71
CA ARG A 233 7.05 -14.92 -9.89
C ARG A 233 8.54 -14.97 -10.20
N ASP A 234 9.29 -13.95 -9.84
CA ASP A 234 10.74 -13.92 -10.10
C ASP A 234 11.51 -14.95 -9.25
N ARG A 235 10.78 -15.71 -8.39
CA ARG A 235 11.31 -16.74 -7.50
C ARG A 235 10.99 -18.18 -7.90
N LYS A 236 10.23 -18.37 -8.96
CA LYS A 236 9.94 -19.68 -9.57
C LYS A 236 10.70 -19.83 -10.87
#